data_3e3073c2f6c4f9295284736fc55f7a6b
#
_entry.id   3e3073c2f6c4f9295284736fc55f7a6b
#
_cell.length_a   1.000
_cell.length_b   1.000
_cell.length_c   1.000
_cell.angle_alpha   90.00
_cell.angle_beta   90.00
_cell.angle_gamma   90.00
#
_symmetry.space_group_name_H-M   'P 1'
#
loop_
_entity.id
_entity.type
_entity.pdbx_description
1 polymer ?
#
loop_
_entity_poly.entity_id
_entity_poly.type
_entity_poly.pdbx_seq_one_letter_code
_entity_poly.pdbx_strand_id
1 'polypeptide(L)'
;MRRSVALLRAAATTVDGSAFAMPPAPGTIQASISGTGAVSATVAVDVRNDGAQWITIETLALSGTTSASSGFAYGARWAECRARVTAISGAGAIVNCVADA
;
A
#
# COMPACT_ATOMS: atom_id res chain seq x y z
N MET A 1 16.21 5.30 14.70
CA MET A 1 15.28 6.34 14.21
C MET A 1 14.21 5.71 13.32
N ARG A 2 12.97 6.08 13.55
CA ARG A 2 11.85 5.56 12.80
C ARG A 2 11.64 6.36 11.52
N ARG A 3 11.36 5.68 10.41
CA ARG A 3 11.08 6.32 9.14
C ARG A 3 9.71 5.86 8.64
N SER A 4 8.95 6.79 8.12
CA SER A 4 7.60 6.53 7.65
C SER A 4 7.41 7.19 6.28
N VAL A 5 6.83 6.48 5.34
CA VAL A 5 6.57 6.97 3.99
C VAL A 5 5.14 6.63 3.61
N ALA A 6 4.38 7.66 3.21
CA ALA A 6 3.03 7.45 2.71
C ALA A 6 3.11 7.04 1.23
N LEU A 7 2.85 5.76 0.95
CA LEU A 7 2.89 5.23 -0.41
C LEU A 7 1.64 5.61 -1.20
N LEU A 8 0.50 5.72 -0.53
CA LEU A 8 -0.76 6.18 -1.11
C LEU A 8 -1.45 7.11 -0.12
N ARG A 9 -1.99 8.21 -0.62
CA ARG A 9 -2.75 9.16 0.18
C ARG A 9 -4.11 9.37 -0.45
N ALA A 10 -5.16 8.94 0.25
CA ALA A 10 -6.55 9.16 -0.14
C ALA A 10 -6.82 8.75 -1.61
N ALA A 11 -6.32 7.60 -2.03
CA ALA A 11 -6.56 7.11 -3.37
C ALA A 11 -8.03 6.69 -3.50
N ALA A 12 -8.75 7.29 -4.44
CA ALA A 12 -10.18 7.05 -4.64
C ALA A 12 -10.47 6.22 -5.89
N THR A 13 -9.45 5.90 -6.66
CA THR A 13 -9.58 5.13 -7.91
C THR A 13 -8.44 4.13 -8.00
N THR A 14 -8.52 3.21 -8.95
CA THR A 14 -7.37 2.37 -9.28
C THR A 14 -6.25 3.27 -9.77
N VAL A 15 -5.06 3.08 -9.22
CA VAL A 15 -3.92 3.96 -9.48
C VAL A 15 -2.61 3.23 -9.17
N ASP A 16 -1.57 3.55 -9.93
CA ASP A 16 -0.21 3.16 -9.59
C ASP A 16 0.40 4.29 -8.77
N GLY A 17 0.74 3.99 -7.52
CA GLY A 17 1.36 4.98 -6.66
C GLY A 17 2.77 5.35 -7.14
N SER A 18 3.28 6.46 -6.60
CA SER A 18 4.62 6.91 -6.91
C SER A 18 5.67 5.97 -6.31
N ALA A 19 6.84 5.96 -6.92
CA ALA A 19 7.99 5.23 -6.38
C ALA A 19 8.63 6.02 -5.24
N PHE A 20 8.95 5.34 -4.16
CA PHE A 20 9.64 5.91 -3.01
C PHE A 20 10.82 5.05 -2.63
N ALA A 21 11.86 5.66 -2.06
CA ALA A 21 12.93 4.89 -1.44
C ALA A 21 12.34 4.05 -0.31
N MET A 22 12.64 2.76 -0.30
CA MET A 22 12.10 1.86 0.72
C MET A 22 12.72 2.17 2.08
N PRO A 23 11.92 2.29 3.15
CA PRO A 23 12.49 2.47 4.50
C PRO A 23 13.37 1.28 4.89
N PRO A 24 14.29 1.45 5.85
CA PRO A 24 15.19 0.37 6.26
C PRO A 24 14.44 -0.89 6.69
N ALA A 25 15.03 -2.05 6.43
CA ALA A 25 14.52 -3.33 6.93
C ALA A 25 15.07 -3.62 8.33
N PRO A 26 14.36 -4.34 9.20
CA PRO A 26 12.98 -4.78 8.99
C PRO A 26 11.97 -3.64 9.18
N GLY A 27 10.85 -3.75 8.50
CA GLY A 27 9.80 -2.75 8.60
C GLY A 27 8.44 -3.35 8.29
N THR A 28 7.42 -2.49 8.24
CA THR A 28 6.04 -2.91 7.97
C THR A 28 5.42 -2.01 6.92
N ILE A 29 4.46 -2.57 6.19
CA ILE A 29 3.63 -1.82 5.26
C ILE A 29 2.19 -2.12 5.60
N GLN A 30 1.39 -1.07 5.76
CA GLN A 30 -0.01 -1.18 6.14
C GLN A 30 -0.87 -0.37 5.17
N ALA A 31 -1.94 -0.99 4.70
CA ALA A 31 -2.94 -0.32 3.88
C ALA A 31 -4.26 -0.27 4.63
N SER A 32 -5.04 0.78 4.39
CA SER A 32 -6.37 0.93 4.97
C SER A 32 -7.32 1.53 3.95
N ILE A 33 -8.60 1.19 4.09
CA ILE A 33 -9.68 1.75 3.29
C ILE A 33 -10.75 2.28 4.24
N SER A 34 -11.37 3.39 3.86
CA SER A 34 -12.52 3.94 4.58
C SER A 34 -13.54 4.43 3.57
N GLY A 35 -14.81 4.48 3.98
CA GLY A 35 -15.88 4.96 3.14
C GLY A 35 -17.22 4.88 3.86
N THR A 36 -18.32 4.97 3.09
CA THR A 36 -19.68 4.91 3.60
C THR A 36 -20.28 3.57 3.23
N GLY A 37 -20.60 2.73 4.23
CA GLY A 37 -21.13 1.39 3.99
C GLY A 37 -20.04 0.40 3.60
N ALA A 38 -20.39 -0.63 2.86
CA ALA A 38 -19.45 -1.69 2.49
C ALA A 38 -18.36 -1.16 1.55
N VAL A 39 -17.12 -1.45 1.87
CA VAL A 39 -15.95 -1.04 1.10
C VAL A 39 -15.04 -2.23 0.84
N SER A 40 -14.38 -2.21 -0.30
CA SER A 40 -13.35 -3.21 -0.61
C SER A 40 -12.30 -2.62 -1.54
N ALA A 41 -11.07 -3.09 -1.40
CA ALA A 41 -9.99 -2.73 -2.31
C ALA A 41 -8.93 -3.81 -2.31
N THR A 42 -8.15 -3.85 -3.39
CA THR A 42 -6.96 -4.67 -3.48
C THR A 42 -5.77 -3.75 -3.70
N VAL A 43 -4.77 -3.87 -2.84
CA VAL A 43 -3.54 -3.08 -2.90
C VAL A 43 -2.36 -4.01 -3.16
N ALA A 44 -1.69 -3.82 -4.27
CA ALA A 44 -0.46 -4.56 -4.58
C ALA A 44 0.74 -3.71 -4.16
N VAL A 45 1.70 -4.34 -3.49
CA VAL A 45 2.94 -3.68 -3.10
C VAL A 45 4.05 -4.21 -3.98
N ASP A 46 4.68 -3.32 -4.72
CA ASP A 46 5.76 -3.63 -5.63
C ASP A 46 7.08 -3.08 -5.12
N VAL A 47 8.14 -3.80 -5.42
CA VAL A 47 9.51 -3.38 -5.09
C VAL A 47 10.39 -3.58 -6.30
N ARG A 48 11.53 -2.89 -6.31
CA ARG A 48 12.55 -3.10 -7.35
C ARG A 48 13.92 -2.64 -6.87
N ASN A 49 14.94 -3.17 -7.51
CA ASN A 49 16.28 -2.58 -7.43
C ASN A 49 16.32 -1.37 -8.35
N ASP A 50 17.31 -0.52 -8.16
CA ASP A 50 17.44 0.72 -8.91
C ASP A 50 17.46 0.46 -10.43
N GLY A 51 16.50 1.06 -11.13
CA GLY A 51 16.40 0.93 -12.57
C GLY A 51 15.84 -0.40 -13.08
N ALA A 52 15.49 -1.33 -12.19
CA ALA A 52 14.97 -2.64 -12.59
C ALA A 52 13.45 -2.62 -12.74
N GLN A 53 12.89 -3.73 -13.20
CA GLN A 53 11.43 -3.87 -13.31
C GLN A 53 10.80 -4.11 -11.94
N TRP A 54 9.58 -3.66 -11.79
CA TRP A 54 8.80 -3.86 -10.56
C TRP A 54 8.44 -5.32 -10.36
N ILE A 55 8.51 -5.77 -9.11
CA ILE A 55 8.08 -7.10 -8.67
C ILE A 55 7.03 -6.91 -7.59
N THR A 56 5.89 -7.58 -7.70
CA THR A 56 4.88 -7.56 -6.65
C THR A 56 5.26 -8.56 -5.56
N ILE A 57 5.50 -8.07 -4.34
CA ILE A 57 5.89 -8.93 -3.22
C ILE A 57 4.72 -9.27 -2.31
N GLU A 58 3.65 -8.49 -2.36
CA GLU A 58 2.48 -8.74 -1.52
C GLU A 58 1.24 -8.11 -2.14
N THR A 59 0.09 -8.73 -1.91
CA THR A 59 -1.20 -8.20 -2.30
C THR A 59 -2.10 -8.20 -1.08
N LEU A 60 -2.60 -7.02 -0.72
CA LEU A 60 -3.45 -6.83 0.46
C LEU A 60 -4.90 -6.71 0.01
N ALA A 61 -5.75 -7.62 0.49
CA ALA A 61 -7.18 -7.56 0.23
C ALA A 61 -7.87 -6.87 1.41
N LEU A 62 -8.54 -5.75 1.14
CA LEU A 62 -9.23 -4.96 2.14
C LEU A 62 -10.72 -5.09 1.91
N SER A 63 -11.47 -5.48 2.96
CA SER A 63 -12.92 -5.64 2.85
C SER A 63 -13.54 -5.45 4.23
N GLY A 64 -14.57 -4.62 4.31
CA GLY A 64 -15.25 -4.35 5.57
C GLY A 64 -16.44 -3.44 5.39
N THR A 65 -17.04 -3.05 6.53
CA THR A 65 -18.11 -2.07 6.57
C THR A 65 -17.52 -0.78 7.12
N THR A 66 -17.55 0.28 6.34
CA THR A 66 -16.98 1.62 6.58
C THR A 66 -15.45 1.66 6.65
N SER A 67 -14.77 0.59 7.05
CA SER A 67 -13.30 0.58 7.08
C SER A 67 -12.76 -0.84 7.12
N ALA A 68 -11.52 -0.99 6.70
CA ALA A 68 -10.75 -2.23 6.81
C ALA A 68 -9.26 -1.88 6.71
N SER A 69 -8.41 -2.72 7.26
CA SER A 69 -6.97 -2.55 7.12
C SER A 69 -6.28 -3.90 7.11
N SER A 70 -5.10 -3.93 6.51
CA SER A 70 -4.24 -5.11 6.47
C SER A 70 -2.81 -4.65 6.28
N GLY A 71 -1.87 -5.52 6.59
CA GLY A 71 -0.47 -5.17 6.46
C GLY A 71 0.43 -6.39 6.50
N PHE A 72 1.71 -6.15 6.30
CA PHE A 72 2.71 -7.21 6.36
C PHE A 72 4.05 -6.63 6.76
N ALA A 73 4.95 -7.51 7.21
CA ALA A 73 6.32 -7.14 7.56
C ALA A 73 7.26 -7.52 6.41
N TYR A 74 8.26 -6.69 6.18
CA TYR A 74 9.30 -7.01 5.21
C TYR A 74 10.65 -7.11 5.92
N GLY A 75 11.48 -8.09 5.50
CA GLY A 75 12.78 -8.33 6.08
C GLY A 75 13.94 -8.02 5.13
N ALA A 76 13.65 -7.76 3.87
CA ALA A 76 14.66 -7.41 2.87
C ALA A 76 14.37 -5.99 2.36
N ARG A 77 15.42 -5.18 2.23
CA ARG A 77 15.28 -3.83 1.73
C ARG A 77 15.62 -3.77 0.25
N TRP A 78 14.64 -3.41 -0.54
CA TRP A 78 14.81 -3.10 -1.96
C TRP A 78 15.14 -1.61 -2.13
N ALA A 79 15.59 -1.22 -3.29
CA ALA A 79 15.92 0.18 -3.53
C ALA A 79 14.68 1.06 -3.50
N GLU A 80 13.61 0.62 -4.12
CA GLU A 80 12.37 1.39 -4.21
C GLU A 80 11.15 0.51 -3.98
N CYS A 81 10.07 1.14 -3.51
CA CYS A 81 8.78 0.49 -3.35
C CYS A 81 7.66 1.42 -3.81
N ARG A 82 6.54 0.82 -4.18
CA ARG A 82 5.30 1.56 -4.49
C ARG A 82 4.10 0.71 -4.12
N ALA A 83 2.96 1.36 -3.93
CA ALA A 83 1.69 0.67 -3.75
C ALA A 83 0.77 1.00 -4.92
N ARG A 84 -0.03 0.01 -5.35
CA ARG A 84 -1.00 0.18 -6.44
C ARG A 84 -2.36 -0.25 -5.96
N VAL A 85 -3.38 0.55 -6.24
CA VAL A 85 -4.77 0.13 -6.05
C VAL A 85 -5.20 -0.54 -7.35
N THR A 86 -5.39 -1.85 -7.31
CA THR A 86 -5.78 -2.62 -8.50
C THR A 86 -7.29 -2.81 -8.60
N ALA A 87 -8.00 -2.66 -7.48
CA ALA A 87 -9.46 -2.70 -7.43
C ALA A 87 -9.93 -1.88 -6.24
N ILE A 88 -11.05 -1.18 -6.39
CA ILE A 88 -11.63 -0.39 -5.32
C ILE A 88 -13.14 -0.32 -5.54
N SER A 89 -13.91 -0.44 -4.46
CA SER A 89 -15.37 -0.42 -4.51
C SER A 89 -15.91 0.15 -3.20
N GLY A 90 -17.04 0.84 -3.29
CA GLY A 90 -17.72 1.42 -2.15
C GLY A 90 -17.92 2.93 -2.29
N ALA A 91 -19.01 3.43 -1.70
CA ALA A 91 -19.33 4.87 -1.76
C ALA A 91 -18.31 5.66 -0.95
N GLY A 92 -17.67 6.64 -1.59
CA GLY A 92 -16.67 7.48 -0.94
C GLY A 92 -15.41 6.71 -0.48
N ALA A 93 -15.15 5.54 -1.06
CA ALA A 93 -14.02 4.72 -0.64
C ALA A 93 -12.69 5.40 -0.95
N ILE A 94 -11.80 5.47 0.04
CA ILE A 94 -10.45 5.99 -0.12
C ILE A 94 -9.45 5.03 0.54
N VAL A 95 -8.30 4.90 -0.10
CA VAL A 95 -7.24 3.98 0.35
C VAL A 95 -5.99 4.77 0.71
N ASN A 96 -5.40 4.43 1.85
CA ASN A 96 -4.11 4.94 2.28
C ASN A 96 -3.15 3.76 2.48
N CYS A 97 -1.87 3.97 2.24
CA CYS A 97 -0.86 2.95 2.45
C CYS A 97 0.41 3.60 2.98
N VAL A 98 0.96 3.05 4.06
CA VAL A 98 2.14 3.61 4.74
C VAL A 98 3.16 2.50 4.95
N ALA A 99 4.41 2.81 4.62
CA ALA A 99 5.57 1.99 4.97
C ALA A 99 6.27 2.63 6.17
N ASP A 100 6.63 1.82 7.16
CA ASP A 100 7.16 2.30 8.42
C ASP A 100 8.26 1.36 8.90
N ALA A 101 9.35 1.93 9.37
CA ALA A 101 10.48 1.15 9.86
C ALA A 101 11.14 1.77 11.08
#